data_7bf61b12b4876a93594671d0c73a29d3
#
_entry.id   7bf61b12b4876a93594671d0c73a29d3
#
_cell.length_a   1.000
_cell.length_b   1.000
_cell.length_c   1.000
_cell.angle_alpha   90.00
_cell.angle_beta   90.00
_cell.angle_gamma   90.00
#
_symmetry.space_group_name_H-M   'P 1'
#
loop_
_entity.id
_entity.type
_entity.pdbx_description
1 polymer ?
#
loop_
_entity_poly.entity_id
_entity_poly.type
_entity_poly.pdbx_seq_one_letter_code
_entity_poly.pdbx_strand_id
1 'polypeptide(L)'
;MSFDVEAIRRDFPILTRRVGEHPLVYLDSANTSQKPRVVVDAIAEHYFQHNANVARAMHVLGAEATEAYEGARGLVASFIGAAAPEEVIFTRNASEALNLAANTLAARLIPGDEVVISVMEH
;
A
#
# COMPACT_ATOMS: atom_id res chain seq x y z
N MET A 1 22.54 -13.04 10.53
CA MET A 1 21.41 -13.87 10.10
C MET A 1 21.52 -14.06 8.59
N SER A 2 21.49 -15.29 8.08
CA SER A 2 21.45 -15.50 6.64
C SER A 2 20.04 -15.18 6.11
N PHE A 3 19.96 -14.52 4.98
CA PHE A 3 18.71 -14.22 4.30
C PHE A 3 18.16 -15.52 3.68
N ASP A 4 17.06 -16.04 4.24
CA ASP A 4 16.43 -17.28 3.78
C ASP A 4 15.37 -16.97 2.70
N VAL A 5 15.81 -17.03 1.45
CA VAL A 5 14.96 -16.77 0.27
C VAL A 5 13.78 -17.75 0.21
N GLU A 6 14.01 -19.02 0.53
CA GLU A 6 12.97 -20.05 0.44
C GLU A 6 11.91 -19.88 1.53
N ALA A 7 12.29 -19.42 2.71
CA ALA A 7 11.33 -19.05 3.74
C ALA A 7 10.40 -17.93 3.27
N ILE A 8 10.98 -16.86 2.73
CA ILE A 8 10.21 -15.72 2.22
C ILE A 8 9.30 -16.12 1.04
N ARG A 9 9.81 -16.93 0.12
CA ARG A 9 9.02 -17.41 -1.03
C ARG A 9 7.77 -18.20 -0.62
N ARG A 10 7.81 -18.91 0.49
CA ARG A 10 6.63 -19.65 1.02
C ARG A 10 5.49 -18.75 1.43
N ASP A 11 5.75 -17.49 1.77
CA ASP A 11 4.71 -16.51 2.10
C ASP A 11 3.90 -16.07 0.88
N PHE A 12 4.40 -16.36 -0.34
CA PHE A 12 3.77 -15.99 -1.62
C PHE A 12 3.26 -17.22 -2.37
N PRO A 13 2.02 -17.67 -2.16
CA PRO A 13 1.49 -18.90 -2.75
C PRO A 13 1.58 -18.96 -4.27
N ILE A 14 1.46 -17.83 -4.95
CA ILE A 14 1.54 -17.77 -6.41
C ILE A 14 2.89 -18.26 -6.95
N LEU A 15 3.96 -18.15 -6.18
CA LEU A 15 5.30 -18.58 -6.60
C LEU A 15 5.46 -20.11 -6.65
N THR A 16 4.44 -20.85 -6.18
CA THR A 16 4.39 -22.32 -6.33
C THR A 16 3.85 -22.74 -7.71
N ARG A 17 3.28 -21.81 -8.50
CA ARG A 17 2.77 -22.10 -9.84
C ARG A 17 3.88 -22.57 -10.78
N ARG A 18 3.45 -23.32 -11.78
CA ARG A 18 4.28 -23.68 -12.93
C ARG A 18 3.69 -23.07 -14.19
N VAL A 19 4.56 -22.77 -15.14
CA VAL A 19 4.20 -22.38 -16.52
C VAL A 19 4.72 -23.47 -17.44
N GLY A 20 3.84 -24.33 -17.92
CA GLY A 20 4.22 -25.59 -18.53
C GLY A 20 5.00 -26.45 -17.52
N GLU A 21 6.20 -26.88 -17.88
CA GLU A 21 7.06 -27.72 -17.02
C GLU A 21 8.03 -26.90 -16.15
N HIS A 22 8.02 -25.57 -16.25
CA HIS A 22 8.95 -24.69 -15.55
C HIS A 22 8.31 -24.03 -14.31
N PRO A 23 9.07 -23.81 -13.22
CA PRO A 23 8.62 -22.96 -12.12
C PRO A 23 8.30 -21.54 -12.61
N LEU A 24 7.31 -20.90 -11.98
CA LEU A 24 7.00 -19.49 -12.26
C LEU A 24 8.20 -18.61 -11.91
N VAL A 25 8.67 -17.83 -12.89
CA VAL A 25 9.57 -16.69 -12.70
C VAL A 25 8.77 -15.42 -12.95
N TYR A 26 8.67 -14.54 -11.93
CA TYR A 26 7.94 -13.28 -12.02
C TYR A 26 8.90 -12.12 -11.80
N LEU A 27 9.08 -11.28 -12.81
CA LEU A 27 10.05 -10.17 -12.81
C LEU A 27 9.39 -8.80 -13.06
N ASP A 28 8.06 -8.71 -12.93
CA ASP A 28 7.28 -7.49 -13.21
C ASP A 28 6.71 -6.83 -11.94
N SER A 29 7.46 -6.88 -10.85
CA SER A 29 7.04 -6.29 -9.56
C SER A 29 6.95 -4.75 -9.60
N ALA A 30 7.60 -4.10 -10.58
CA ALA A 30 7.47 -2.66 -10.80
C ALA A 30 6.03 -2.28 -11.18
N ASN A 31 5.36 -3.12 -11.93
CA ASN A 31 3.97 -2.93 -12.34
C ASN A 31 3.00 -3.39 -11.26
N THR A 32 3.15 -4.62 -10.79
CA THR A 32 2.31 -5.20 -9.75
C THR A 32 3.11 -6.18 -8.90
N SER A 33 3.25 -5.90 -7.63
CA SER A 33 3.86 -6.83 -6.68
C SER A 33 2.93 -8.01 -6.39
N GLN A 34 3.46 -9.21 -6.29
CA GLN A 34 2.72 -10.35 -5.79
C GLN A 34 2.38 -10.16 -4.31
N LYS A 35 1.25 -10.73 -3.88
CA LYS A 35 0.75 -10.54 -2.52
C LYS A 35 1.09 -11.74 -1.64
N PRO A 36 1.66 -11.54 -0.47
CA PRO A 36 1.82 -12.61 0.50
C PRO A 36 0.46 -13.05 1.04
N ARG A 37 0.40 -14.30 1.50
CA ARG A 37 -0.83 -14.90 2.04
C ARG A 37 -1.46 -14.03 3.13
N VAL A 38 -0.66 -13.52 4.07
CA VAL A 38 -1.14 -12.70 5.19
C VAL A 38 -1.93 -11.47 4.73
N VAL A 39 -1.54 -10.86 3.61
CA VAL A 39 -2.27 -9.69 3.05
C VAL A 39 -3.62 -10.12 2.47
N VAL A 40 -3.66 -11.24 1.74
CA VAL A 40 -4.88 -11.75 1.15
C VAL A 40 -5.87 -12.18 2.24
N ASP A 41 -5.37 -12.89 3.25
CA ASP A 41 -6.17 -13.38 4.37
C ASP A 41 -6.74 -12.19 5.19
N ALA A 42 -5.95 -11.15 5.45
CA ALA A 42 -6.42 -9.94 6.14
C ALA A 42 -7.53 -9.20 5.37
N ILE A 43 -7.43 -9.13 4.03
CA ILE A 43 -8.48 -8.54 3.20
C ILE A 43 -9.77 -9.39 3.27
N ALA A 44 -9.64 -10.71 3.17
CA ALA A 44 -10.76 -11.62 3.24
C ALA A 44 -11.44 -11.56 4.62
N GLU A 45 -10.66 -11.58 5.70
CA GLU A 45 -11.14 -11.46 7.07
C GLU A 45 -11.89 -10.14 7.30
N HIS A 46 -11.34 -9.04 6.81
CA HIS A 46 -12.01 -7.74 6.90
C HIS A 46 -13.40 -7.81 6.28
N TYR A 47 -13.54 -8.33 5.06
CA TYR A 47 -14.85 -8.43 4.41
C TYR A 47 -15.81 -9.42 5.08
N PHE A 48 -15.30 -10.49 5.65
CA PHE A 48 -16.15 -11.50 6.29
C PHE A 48 -16.59 -11.13 7.70
N GLN A 49 -15.77 -10.36 8.45
CA GLN A 49 -15.98 -10.17 9.88
C GLN A 49 -16.14 -8.69 10.30
N HIS A 50 -15.52 -7.74 9.59
CA HIS A 50 -15.34 -6.37 10.06
C HIS A 50 -15.77 -5.30 9.06
N ASN A 51 -16.43 -5.68 7.95
CA ASN A 51 -16.76 -4.73 6.89
C ASN A 51 -17.75 -3.66 7.35
N ALA A 52 -17.24 -2.46 7.59
CA ALA A 52 -18.02 -1.28 7.98
C ALA A 52 -17.37 0.01 7.52
N ASN A 53 -18.11 1.12 7.60
CA ASN A 53 -17.58 2.45 7.32
C ASN A 53 -16.50 2.84 8.34
N VAL A 54 -15.38 3.29 7.84
CA VAL A 54 -14.36 3.97 8.65
C VAL A 54 -14.85 5.36 9.01
N ALA A 55 -14.66 5.77 10.27
CA ALA A 55 -15.09 7.01 10.88
C ALA A 55 -16.62 7.22 10.93
N ARG A 56 -17.08 8.01 11.89
CA ARG A 56 -18.49 8.43 12.09
C ARG A 56 -19.51 7.29 12.30
N ALA A 57 -19.06 6.06 12.51
CA ALA A 57 -19.93 4.94 12.82
C ALA A 57 -20.15 4.85 14.34
N MET A 58 -21.42 4.74 14.76
CA MET A 58 -21.82 4.66 16.16
C MET A 58 -22.10 3.21 16.60
N HIS A 59 -21.57 2.22 15.90
CA HIS A 59 -21.75 0.80 16.18
C HIS A 59 -20.40 0.07 16.21
N VAL A 60 -20.38 -1.11 16.82
CA VAL A 60 -19.15 -1.88 17.09
C VAL A 60 -18.30 -2.08 15.83
N LEU A 61 -18.86 -2.58 14.73
CA LEU A 61 -18.10 -2.84 13.50
C LEU A 61 -17.45 -1.58 12.94
N GLY A 62 -18.11 -0.42 13.05
CA GLY A 62 -17.54 0.84 12.58
C GLY A 62 -16.40 1.34 13.48
N ALA A 63 -16.48 1.08 14.79
CA ALA A 63 -15.37 1.36 15.71
C ALA A 63 -14.17 0.48 15.39
N GLU A 64 -14.37 -0.83 15.21
CA GLU A 64 -13.33 -1.80 14.85
C GLU A 64 -12.67 -1.44 13.52
N ALA A 65 -13.46 -1.12 12.48
CA ALA A 65 -12.93 -0.72 11.17
C ALA A 65 -12.11 0.57 11.26
N THR A 66 -12.54 1.53 12.10
CA THR A 66 -11.83 2.80 12.32
C THR A 66 -10.51 2.55 13.06
N GLU A 67 -10.53 1.74 14.11
CA GLU A 67 -9.34 1.39 14.87
C GLU A 67 -8.31 0.67 14.00
N ALA A 68 -8.74 -0.29 13.18
CA ALA A 68 -7.87 -1.00 12.26
C ALA A 68 -7.24 -0.06 11.22
N TYR A 69 -8.03 0.86 10.65
CA TYR A 69 -7.56 1.82 9.66
C TYR A 69 -6.55 2.82 10.23
N GLU A 70 -6.87 3.42 11.38
CA GLU A 70 -5.98 4.39 12.04
C GLU A 70 -4.74 3.70 12.65
N GLY A 71 -4.89 2.48 13.15
CA GLY A 71 -3.77 1.65 13.57
C GLY A 71 -2.79 1.36 12.44
N ALA A 72 -3.30 0.99 11.25
CA ALA A 72 -2.46 0.82 10.06
C ALA A 72 -1.75 2.12 9.66
N ARG A 73 -2.44 3.27 9.74
CA ARG A 73 -1.84 4.59 9.49
C ARG A 73 -0.67 4.87 10.43
N GLY A 74 -0.85 4.61 11.72
CA GLY A 74 0.20 4.77 12.73
C GLY A 74 1.41 3.87 12.48
N LEU A 75 1.18 2.61 12.08
CA LEU A 75 2.26 1.69 11.72
C LEU A 75 3.05 2.17 10.51
N VAL A 76 2.36 2.64 9.46
CA VAL A 76 3.03 3.22 8.27
C VAL A 76 3.81 4.47 8.65
N ALA A 77 3.24 5.39 9.43
CA ALA A 77 3.92 6.59 9.91
C ALA A 77 5.23 6.24 10.65
N SER A 78 5.17 5.29 11.58
CA SER A 78 6.35 4.80 12.29
C SER A 78 7.39 4.19 11.36
N PHE A 79 6.95 3.39 10.38
CA PHE A 79 7.85 2.72 9.43
C PHE A 79 8.61 3.70 8.55
N ILE A 80 7.97 4.77 8.08
CA ILE A 80 8.61 5.79 7.24
C ILE A 80 9.27 6.93 8.03
N GLY A 81 9.16 6.92 9.36
CA GLY A 81 9.72 7.96 10.23
C GLY A 81 8.97 9.29 10.16
N ALA A 82 7.67 9.28 9.85
CA ALA A 82 6.82 10.46 9.91
C ALA A 82 6.65 10.94 11.36
N ALA A 83 6.52 12.25 11.55
CA ALA A 83 6.37 12.84 12.88
C ALA A 83 4.99 12.58 13.50
N ALA A 84 3.97 12.43 12.66
CA ALA A 84 2.60 12.17 13.08
C ALA A 84 1.84 11.31 12.06
N PRO A 85 0.84 10.51 12.50
CA PRO A 85 0.01 9.71 11.59
C PRO A 85 -0.71 10.53 10.52
N GLU A 86 -1.04 11.78 10.79
CA GLU A 86 -1.70 12.72 9.88
C GLU A 86 -0.87 13.07 8.65
N GLU A 87 0.45 12.82 8.70
CA GLU A 87 1.33 12.97 7.52
C GLU A 87 1.18 11.82 6.52
N VAL A 88 0.46 10.77 6.88
CA VAL A 88 0.20 9.61 6.01
C VAL A 88 -1.18 9.71 5.39
N ILE A 89 -1.24 9.79 4.07
CA ILE A 89 -2.47 9.77 3.29
C ILE A 89 -2.50 8.50 2.45
N PHE A 90 -3.48 7.64 2.70
CA PHE A 90 -3.69 6.45 1.88
C PHE A 90 -4.39 6.83 0.56
N THR A 91 -3.84 6.35 -0.54
CA THR A 91 -4.37 6.51 -1.89
C THR A 91 -4.52 5.15 -2.56
N ARG A 92 -5.27 5.08 -3.66
CA ARG A 92 -5.49 3.81 -4.38
C ARG A 92 -4.24 3.30 -5.09
N ASN A 93 -3.37 4.21 -5.52
CA ASN A 93 -2.14 3.89 -6.26
C ASN A 93 -1.20 5.11 -6.31
N ALA A 94 0.01 4.88 -6.85
CA ALA A 94 1.01 5.94 -7.01
C ALA A 94 0.55 7.08 -7.92
N SER A 95 -0.22 6.80 -8.98
CA SER A 95 -0.74 7.86 -9.86
C SER A 95 -1.65 8.82 -9.11
N GLU A 96 -2.53 8.32 -8.25
CA GLU A 96 -3.37 9.17 -7.39
C GLU A 96 -2.53 9.97 -6.39
N ALA A 97 -1.54 9.34 -5.76
CA ALA A 97 -0.64 9.99 -4.81
C ALA A 97 0.15 11.14 -5.48
N LEU A 98 0.71 10.90 -6.66
CA LEU A 98 1.44 11.91 -7.43
C LEU A 98 0.54 13.06 -7.87
N ASN A 99 -0.67 12.78 -8.33
CA ASN A 99 -1.64 13.82 -8.68
C ASN A 99 -2.08 14.64 -7.46
N LEU A 100 -2.29 14.01 -6.31
CA LEU A 100 -2.59 14.71 -5.06
C LEU A 100 -1.43 15.66 -4.68
N ALA A 101 -0.20 15.16 -4.71
CA ALA A 101 0.99 15.96 -4.43
C ALA A 101 1.14 17.11 -5.43
N ALA A 102 1.02 16.85 -6.73
CA ALA A 102 1.12 17.86 -7.79
C ALA A 102 0.07 18.96 -7.62
N ASN A 103 -1.20 18.62 -7.41
CA ASN A 103 -2.25 19.60 -7.21
C ASN A 103 -2.05 20.43 -5.93
N THR A 104 -1.57 19.82 -4.87
CA THR A 104 -1.28 20.53 -3.61
C THR A 104 -0.12 21.49 -3.75
N LEU A 105 0.96 21.08 -4.44
CA LEU A 105 2.13 21.92 -4.68
C LEU A 105 1.85 23.01 -5.70
N ALA A 106 1.09 22.73 -6.77
CA ALA A 106 0.72 23.71 -7.79
C ALA A 106 0.04 24.96 -7.20
N ALA A 107 -0.73 24.80 -6.11
CA ALA A 107 -1.35 25.94 -5.42
C ALA A 107 -0.34 26.87 -4.72
N ARG A 108 0.92 26.47 -4.60
CA ARG A 108 1.98 27.25 -3.96
C ARG A 108 2.97 27.85 -4.97
N LEU A 109 2.90 27.41 -6.24
CA LEU A 109 3.80 27.90 -7.28
C LEU A 109 3.43 29.34 -7.68
N ILE A 110 4.45 30.14 -7.90
CA ILE A 110 4.33 31.53 -8.38
C ILE A 110 5.00 31.67 -9.76
N PRO A 111 4.68 32.71 -10.53
CA PRO A 111 5.35 32.95 -11.82
C PRO A 111 6.88 33.02 -11.68
N GLY A 112 7.58 32.16 -12.43
CA GLY A 112 9.03 32.01 -12.38
C GLY A 112 9.52 30.75 -11.67
N ASP A 113 8.65 30.05 -10.94
CA ASP A 113 9.00 28.74 -10.38
C ASP A 113 9.13 27.69 -11.50
N GLU A 114 10.04 26.76 -11.33
CA GLU A 114 10.32 25.70 -12.30
C GLU A 114 10.11 24.33 -11.67
N VAL A 115 9.55 23.41 -12.46
CA VAL A 115 9.44 21.99 -12.11
C VAL A 115 10.36 21.20 -13.02
N VAL A 116 11.36 20.53 -12.45
CA VAL A 116 12.32 19.71 -13.20
C VAL A 116 11.80 18.28 -13.25
N ILE A 117 11.70 17.75 -14.46
CA ILE A 117 11.31 16.35 -14.74
C ILE A 117 12.33 15.71 -15.66
N SER A 118 12.40 14.38 -15.67
CA SER A 118 13.19 13.63 -16.64
C SER A 118 12.30 13.15 -17.79
N VAL A 119 12.93 12.63 -18.86
CA VAL A 119 12.18 12.03 -19.99
C VAL A 119 11.64 10.64 -19.66
N MET A 120 11.96 10.09 -18.50
CA MET A 120 11.58 8.74 -18.06
C MET A 120 10.46 8.75 -17.01
N GLU A 121 9.86 9.90 -16.74
CA GLU A 121 8.75 9.99 -15.78
C GLU A 121 7.50 9.26 -16.31
N HIS A 122 6.76 8.66 -15.38
CA HIS A 122 5.52 7.91 -15.68
C HIS A 122 4.34 8.86 -15.94
#